data_d2c61cf0a047b10da982dee059b4378b
#
_entry.id   d2c61cf0a047b10da982dee059b4378b
#
_cell.length_a   1.000
_cell.length_b   1.000
_cell.length_c   1.000
_cell.angle_alpha   90.00
_cell.angle_beta   90.00
_cell.angle_gamma   90.00
#
_symmetry.space_group_name_H-M   'P 1'
#
loop_
_entity.id
_entity.type
_entity.pdbx_description
1 polymer ?
#
loop_
_entity_poly.entity_id
_entity_poly.type
_entity_poly.pdbx_seq_one_letter_code
_entity_poly.pdbx_strand_id
1 'polypeptide(L)'
;SEWNVDFTSQSLDFETVPPLSLKPHLLGTESENRGTWIWSWQQLGYFPDSVVSAAIQAREAGERDGLVELTTDELPLSESLARRLTLATKTLSGLYAHYPLPAGAGERAWTLLEGHELALEAPTYKGIGRVIAKTLQSEEIHNQVLAVDSYAQQRGFHIAWDTEATAVLTATDGALRLWFDDGRISGIEEAEPQVGPEVLEQCAAAAAQRRESLAAARTEIERIAAAEAAAQSA
;
A
#
# COMPACT_ATOMS: atom_id res chain seq x y z
N SER A 1 -3.52 21.31 3.51
CA SER A 1 -4.98 21.20 3.45
C SER A 1 -5.50 20.88 4.84
N GLU A 2 -6.56 21.55 5.21
CA GLU A 2 -7.31 21.25 6.43
C GLU A 2 -8.04 19.92 6.21
N TRP A 3 -8.21 19.16 7.28
CA TRP A 3 -8.92 17.88 7.25
C TRP A 3 -9.72 17.70 8.54
N ASN A 4 -10.77 16.89 8.45
CA ASN A 4 -11.58 16.48 9.59
C ASN A 4 -11.77 14.97 9.55
N VAL A 5 -11.65 14.29 10.70
CA VAL A 5 -11.89 12.85 10.82
C VAL A 5 -12.98 12.56 11.82
N ASP A 6 -13.91 11.69 11.43
CA ASP A 6 -14.91 11.09 12.32
C ASP A 6 -14.88 9.57 12.15
N PHE A 7 -14.32 8.89 13.13
CA PHE A 7 -14.26 7.43 13.14
C PHE A 7 -15.65 6.79 13.39
N THR A 8 -16.62 7.51 13.95
CA THR A 8 -17.97 6.98 14.16
C THR A 8 -18.73 6.82 12.85
N SER A 9 -18.66 7.83 12.00
CA SER A 9 -19.23 7.80 10.64
C SER A 9 -18.25 7.21 9.61
N GLN A 10 -17.03 6.89 10.02
CA GLN A 10 -15.95 6.41 9.17
C GLN A 10 -15.66 7.35 7.99
N SER A 11 -15.49 8.65 8.28
CA SER A 11 -15.15 9.66 7.28
C SER A 11 -13.84 10.37 7.62
N LEU A 12 -13.06 10.66 6.59
CA LEU A 12 -11.90 11.56 6.59
C LEU A 12 -12.09 12.54 5.43
N ASP A 13 -12.41 13.77 5.77
CA ASP A 13 -12.73 14.81 4.82
C ASP A 13 -11.57 15.79 4.68
N PHE A 14 -11.13 16.03 3.45
CA PHE A 14 -10.09 17.01 3.12
C PHE A 14 -10.72 18.23 2.47
N GLU A 15 -10.38 19.42 2.95
CA GLU A 15 -10.79 20.70 2.36
C GLU A 15 -9.95 20.98 1.09
N THR A 16 -10.26 20.26 0.03
CA THR A 16 -9.68 20.40 -1.32
C THR A 16 -10.73 20.93 -2.28
N VAL A 17 -10.34 21.28 -3.51
CA VAL A 17 -11.27 21.67 -4.58
C VAL A 17 -11.08 20.71 -5.76
N PRO A 18 -12.07 19.82 -6.03
CA PRO A 18 -13.29 19.55 -5.26
C PRO A 18 -12.98 18.95 -3.86
N PRO A 19 -13.94 18.99 -2.91
CA PRO A 19 -13.79 18.33 -1.62
C PRO A 19 -13.55 16.83 -1.78
N LEU A 20 -12.69 16.26 -0.94
CA LEU A 20 -12.35 14.84 -0.96
C LEU A 20 -12.78 14.18 0.35
N SER A 21 -13.64 13.17 0.29
CA SER A 21 -14.08 12.39 1.44
C SER A 21 -13.69 10.93 1.23
N LEU A 22 -12.97 10.36 2.20
CA LEU A 22 -12.44 9.00 2.15
C LEU A 22 -12.83 8.24 3.42
N LYS A 23 -12.85 6.91 3.35
CA LYS A 23 -13.04 6.06 4.52
C LYS A 23 -11.70 5.75 5.18
N PRO A 24 -11.48 6.17 6.43
CA PRO A 24 -10.28 5.82 7.19
C PRO A 24 -10.42 4.44 7.84
N HIS A 25 -9.36 3.63 7.76
CA HIS A 25 -9.17 2.41 8.53
C HIS A 25 -8.01 2.64 9.49
N LEU A 26 -8.29 2.72 10.79
CA LEU A 26 -7.30 2.99 11.81
C LEU A 26 -6.43 1.74 12.06
N LEU A 27 -5.13 1.88 11.87
CA LEU A 27 -4.17 0.82 12.13
C LEU A 27 -3.66 0.82 13.57
N GLY A 28 -3.29 1.98 14.04
CA GLY A 28 -2.72 2.16 15.38
C GLY A 28 -2.24 3.58 15.60
N THR A 29 -1.68 3.79 16.77
CA THR A 29 -1.16 5.10 17.21
C THR A 29 0.34 4.99 17.49
N GLU A 30 1.11 5.85 16.86
CA GLU A 30 2.50 6.13 17.16
C GLU A 30 2.58 7.23 18.21
N SER A 31 3.26 6.98 19.32
CA SER A 31 3.51 7.97 20.37
C SER A 31 5.01 8.18 20.55
N GLU A 32 5.53 9.33 20.08
CA GLU A 32 6.93 9.71 20.25
C GLU A 32 7.27 9.90 21.74
N ASN A 33 6.33 10.44 22.54
CA ASN A 33 6.53 10.69 23.95
C ASN A 33 6.65 9.42 24.79
N ARG A 34 5.89 8.38 24.42
CA ARG A 34 5.94 7.07 25.08
C ARG A 34 6.95 6.13 24.45
N GLY A 35 7.43 6.46 23.26
CA GLY A 35 8.31 5.61 22.48
C GLY A 35 7.62 4.29 22.07
N THR A 36 6.31 4.33 21.76
CA THR A 36 5.52 3.14 21.50
C THR A 36 4.62 3.27 20.27
N TRP A 37 4.37 2.13 19.63
CA TRP A 37 3.27 1.89 18.72
C TRP A 37 2.21 1.05 19.42
N ILE A 38 0.94 1.43 19.31
CA ILE A 38 -0.19 0.69 19.85
C ILE A 38 -1.15 0.38 18.69
N TRP A 39 -1.45 -0.91 18.49
CA TRP A 39 -2.41 -1.33 17.48
C TRP A 39 -3.85 -0.96 17.88
N SER A 40 -4.67 -0.55 16.88
CA SER A 40 -6.07 -0.16 17.10
C SER A 40 -6.96 -1.32 17.56
N TRP A 41 -6.64 -2.55 17.21
CA TRP A 41 -7.38 -3.74 17.66
C TRP A 41 -7.24 -3.99 19.18
N GLN A 42 -6.26 -3.41 19.86
CA GLN A 42 -6.19 -3.43 21.32
C GLN A 42 -7.35 -2.67 21.97
N GLN A 43 -7.92 -1.71 21.28
CA GLN A 43 -8.98 -0.82 21.76
C GLN A 43 -10.34 -1.18 21.15
N LEU A 44 -10.62 -2.46 20.96
CA LEU A 44 -11.91 -2.93 20.50
C LEU A 44 -13.02 -2.43 21.45
N GLY A 45 -14.05 -1.83 20.89
CA GLY A 45 -15.17 -1.22 21.63
C GLY A 45 -15.11 0.31 21.70
N TYR A 46 -13.99 0.94 21.40
CA TYR A 46 -13.92 2.40 21.23
C TYR A 46 -14.19 2.83 19.77
N PHE A 47 -13.97 1.93 18.82
CA PHE A 47 -14.16 2.19 17.40
C PHE A 47 -15.10 1.15 16.78
N PRO A 48 -15.87 1.51 15.75
CA PRO A 48 -16.61 0.52 14.95
C PRO A 48 -15.66 -0.53 14.35
N ASP A 49 -16.11 -1.78 14.26
CA ASP A 49 -15.30 -2.89 13.71
C ASP A 49 -14.79 -2.59 12.29
N SER A 50 -15.59 -1.92 11.47
CA SER A 50 -15.20 -1.50 10.12
C SER A 50 -13.99 -0.57 10.10
N VAL A 51 -13.82 0.26 11.12
CA VAL A 51 -12.69 1.21 11.25
C VAL A 51 -11.39 0.48 11.57
N VAL A 52 -11.44 -0.58 12.36
CA VAL A 52 -10.24 -1.33 12.79
C VAL A 52 -10.02 -2.62 11.99
N SER A 53 -10.86 -2.91 11.01
CA SER A 53 -10.85 -4.15 10.23
C SER A 53 -9.50 -4.47 9.59
N ALA A 54 -8.81 -3.48 9.02
CA ALA A 54 -7.49 -3.68 8.41
C ALA A 54 -6.41 -4.06 9.44
N ALA A 55 -6.50 -3.53 10.66
CA ALA A 55 -5.60 -3.89 11.75
C ALA A 55 -5.89 -5.31 12.28
N ILE A 56 -7.17 -5.70 12.34
CA ILE A 56 -7.59 -7.07 12.69
C ILE A 56 -7.06 -8.07 11.65
N GLN A 57 -7.22 -7.80 10.35
CA GLN A 57 -6.68 -8.63 9.28
C GLN A 57 -5.15 -8.79 9.38
N ALA A 58 -4.45 -7.72 9.74
CA ALA A 58 -3.01 -7.78 9.97
C ALA A 58 -2.66 -8.70 11.14
N ARG A 59 -3.41 -8.63 12.25
CA ARG A 59 -3.24 -9.51 13.41
C ARG A 59 -3.48 -10.98 13.04
N GLU A 60 -4.57 -11.30 12.36
CA GLU A 60 -4.90 -12.65 11.91
C GLU A 60 -3.81 -13.23 10.99
N ALA A 61 -3.28 -12.42 10.07
CA ALA A 61 -2.14 -12.82 9.25
C ALA A 61 -0.88 -13.06 10.11
N GLY A 62 -0.65 -12.21 11.10
CA GLY A 62 0.45 -12.36 12.05
C GLY A 62 0.35 -13.66 12.87
N GLU A 63 -0.84 -14.00 13.33
CA GLU A 63 -1.11 -15.26 14.06
C GLU A 63 -0.87 -16.49 13.17
N ARG A 64 -1.34 -16.46 11.92
CA ARG A 64 -1.16 -17.53 10.95
C ARG A 64 0.30 -17.73 10.55
N ASP A 65 1.03 -16.65 10.34
CA ASP A 65 2.38 -16.66 9.74
C ASP A 65 3.49 -16.51 10.81
N GLY A 66 3.14 -16.38 12.09
CA GLY A 66 4.08 -16.26 13.21
C GLY A 66 4.82 -14.90 13.25
N LEU A 67 4.18 -13.83 12.79
CA LEU A 67 4.75 -12.48 12.74
C LEU A 67 4.45 -11.72 14.03
N VAL A 68 5.40 -11.70 14.95
CA VAL A 68 5.24 -11.16 16.32
C VAL A 68 4.83 -9.68 16.32
N GLU A 69 5.36 -8.88 15.40
CA GLU A 69 5.05 -7.45 15.31
C GLU A 69 3.59 -7.17 14.94
N LEU A 70 2.91 -8.12 14.30
CA LEU A 70 1.50 -7.97 13.94
C LEU A 70 0.55 -8.47 15.03
N THR A 71 1.05 -9.23 16.02
CA THR A 71 0.26 -9.85 17.09
C THR A 71 0.53 -9.27 18.48
N THR A 72 1.54 -8.41 18.61
CA THR A 72 1.88 -7.76 19.87
C THR A 72 1.15 -6.43 20.00
N ASP A 73 0.39 -6.27 21.05
CA ASP A 73 -0.50 -5.12 21.33
C ASP A 73 0.24 -3.77 21.26
N GLU A 74 1.37 -3.71 21.94
CA GLU A 74 2.20 -2.52 22.06
C GLU A 74 3.66 -2.87 21.73
N LEU A 75 4.26 -2.11 20.84
CA LEU A 75 5.63 -2.30 20.38
C LEU A 75 6.48 -1.09 20.74
N PRO A 76 7.75 -1.29 21.16
CA PRO A 76 8.68 -0.16 21.27
C PRO A 76 8.93 0.43 19.90
N LEU A 77 8.88 1.78 19.80
CA LEU A 77 9.18 2.46 18.54
C LEU A 77 10.65 2.23 18.17
N SER A 78 10.84 1.86 16.92
CA SER A 78 12.12 1.92 16.23
C SER A 78 11.97 2.79 15.00
N GLU A 79 13.08 3.16 14.41
CA GLU A 79 13.07 3.91 13.15
C GLU A 79 12.20 3.22 12.10
N SER A 80 11.31 3.99 11.50
CA SER A 80 10.37 3.53 10.46
C SER A 80 9.38 2.42 10.88
N LEU A 81 9.25 2.03 12.16
CA LEU A 81 8.35 0.94 12.58
C LEU A 81 6.92 1.17 12.09
N ALA A 82 6.33 2.31 12.43
CA ALA A 82 4.94 2.63 12.07
C ALA A 82 4.71 2.55 10.54
N ARG A 83 5.68 3.02 9.76
CA ARG A 83 5.65 2.94 8.31
C ARG A 83 5.75 1.51 7.80
N ARG A 84 6.66 0.69 8.36
CA ARG A 84 6.79 -0.74 7.97
C ARG A 84 5.52 -1.53 8.28
N LEU A 85 4.91 -1.32 9.45
CA LEU A 85 3.64 -1.93 9.81
C LEU A 85 2.51 -1.49 8.87
N THR A 86 2.48 -0.21 8.49
CA THR A 86 1.54 0.31 7.50
C THR A 86 1.73 -0.33 6.12
N LEU A 87 2.97 -0.50 5.66
CA LEU A 87 3.26 -1.16 4.37
C LEU A 87 2.85 -2.64 4.38
N ALA A 88 3.13 -3.36 5.46
CA ALA A 88 2.69 -4.73 5.63
C ALA A 88 1.15 -4.83 5.59
N THR A 89 0.45 -3.97 6.34
CA THR A 89 -1.02 -3.97 6.36
C THR A 89 -1.63 -3.60 5.02
N LYS A 90 -1.03 -2.70 4.24
CA LYS A 90 -1.46 -2.42 2.85
C LYS A 90 -1.46 -3.69 1.98
N THR A 91 -0.41 -4.49 2.09
CA THR A 91 -0.29 -5.73 1.32
C THR A 91 -1.38 -6.73 1.72
N LEU A 92 -1.71 -6.81 3.00
CA LEU A 92 -2.71 -7.73 3.54
C LEU A 92 -4.14 -7.27 3.23
N SER A 93 -4.45 -5.99 3.45
CA SER A 93 -5.79 -5.42 3.27
C SER A 93 -6.13 -5.03 1.83
N GLY A 94 -5.11 -4.77 1.00
CA GLY A 94 -5.28 -4.25 -0.36
C GLY A 94 -5.65 -2.79 -0.45
N LEU A 95 -5.61 -2.08 0.65
CA LEU A 95 -5.77 -0.63 0.69
C LEU A 95 -4.39 0.00 0.49
N TYR A 96 -4.20 0.76 -0.59
CA TYR A 96 -2.87 1.24 -0.99
C TYR A 96 -2.55 2.65 -0.55
N ALA A 97 -3.56 3.46 -0.19
CA ALA A 97 -3.35 4.80 0.34
C ALA A 97 -3.27 4.79 1.87
N HIS A 98 -2.50 5.71 2.43
CA HIS A 98 -2.42 5.91 3.88
C HIS A 98 -2.22 7.38 4.19
N TYR A 99 -2.64 7.77 5.37
CA TYR A 99 -2.40 9.11 5.89
C TYR A 99 -2.13 9.06 7.40
N PRO A 100 -0.98 9.55 7.86
CA PRO A 100 -0.71 9.72 9.28
C PRO A 100 -1.40 11.00 9.77
N LEU A 101 -2.43 10.84 10.61
CA LEU A 101 -3.19 11.94 11.20
C LEU A 101 -2.47 12.44 12.46
N PRO A 102 -2.03 13.69 12.52
CA PRO A 102 -1.52 14.27 13.75
C PRO A 102 -2.60 14.26 14.84
N ALA A 103 -2.32 13.62 15.98
CA ALA A 103 -3.24 13.52 17.11
C ALA A 103 -2.84 14.44 18.28
N GLY A 104 -1.88 15.36 18.07
CA GLY A 104 -1.35 16.27 19.06
C GLY A 104 -0.25 15.65 19.94
N ALA A 105 0.48 16.46 20.67
CA ALA A 105 1.45 16.02 21.68
C ALA A 105 2.44 14.92 21.23
N GLY A 106 2.90 14.92 19.97
CA GLY A 106 3.82 13.90 19.44
C GLY A 106 3.16 12.56 19.16
N GLU A 107 1.83 12.52 19.04
CA GLU A 107 1.08 11.35 18.66
C GLU A 107 0.59 11.45 17.20
N ARG A 108 0.58 10.31 16.49
CA ARG A 108 0.04 10.15 15.14
C ARG A 108 -0.83 8.91 15.07
N ALA A 109 -2.07 9.09 14.58
CA ALA A 109 -2.92 7.97 14.22
C ALA A 109 -2.65 7.57 12.76
N TRP A 110 -2.21 6.37 12.53
CA TRP A 110 -1.92 5.83 11.19
C TRP A 110 -3.16 5.20 10.62
N THR A 111 -3.58 5.68 9.45
CA THR A 111 -4.79 5.19 8.77
C THR A 111 -4.48 4.71 7.36
N LEU A 112 -5.14 3.62 6.94
CA LEU A 112 -5.32 3.34 5.52
C LEU A 112 -6.58 4.04 5.04
N LEU A 113 -6.61 4.36 3.75
CA LEU A 113 -7.70 5.11 3.14
C LEU A 113 -8.34 4.30 2.01
N GLU A 114 -9.66 4.29 2.01
CA GLU A 114 -10.49 3.70 0.96
C GLU A 114 -11.34 4.79 0.30
N GLY A 115 -11.41 4.78 -1.03
CA GLY A 115 -12.22 5.68 -1.83
C GLY A 115 -11.96 5.50 -3.31
N HIS A 116 -12.99 5.69 -4.14
CA HIS A 116 -12.86 5.58 -5.60
C HIS A 116 -12.00 6.71 -6.19
N GLU A 117 -11.90 7.82 -5.48
CA GLU A 117 -11.07 8.99 -5.84
C GLU A 117 -9.56 8.66 -5.79
N LEU A 118 -9.20 7.59 -5.08
CA LEU A 118 -7.83 7.11 -4.98
C LEU A 118 -7.43 6.20 -6.16
N ALA A 119 -8.34 5.96 -7.10
CA ALA A 119 -8.03 5.20 -8.30
C ALA A 119 -6.88 5.87 -9.08
N LEU A 120 -5.83 5.10 -9.30
CA LEU A 120 -4.66 5.62 -10.01
C LEU A 120 -4.94 5.64 -11.52
N GLU A 121 -4.66 6.78 -12.14
CA GLU A 121 -4.69 6.91 -13.61
C GLU A 121 -3.70 5.95 -14.30
N ALA A 122 -3.84 5.80 -15.60
CA ALA A 122 -2.88 5.04 -16.41
C ALA A 122 -1.45 5.58 -16.18
N PRO A 123 -0.44 4.71 -16.07
CA PRO A 123 0.92 5.15 -15.79
C PRO A 123 1.51 5.87 -17.01
N THR A 124 2.07 7.05 -16.76
CA THR A 124 2.89 7.78 -17.73
C THR A 124 4.36 7.51 -17.48
N TYR A 125 5.21 7.58 -18.52
CA TYR A 125 6.64 7.32 -18.35
C TYR A 125 7.29 8.30 -17.35
N LYS A 126 6.88 9.58 -17.36
CA LYS A 126 7.34 10.58 -16.36
C LYS A 126 6.82 10.29 -14.94
N GLY A 127 5.59 9.79 -14.84
CA GLY A 127 5.00 9.36 -13.58
C GLY A 127 5.74 8.16 -12.98
N ILE A 128 6.05 7.17 -13.82
CA ILE A 128 6.86 6.00 -13.47
C ILE A 128 8.23 6.45 -12.92
N GLY A 129 8.93 7.29 -13.67
CA GLY A 129 10.25 7.81 -13.27
C GLY A 129 10.22 8.53 -11.91
N ARG A 130 9.21 9.38 -11.68
CA ARG A 130 9.02 10.06 -10.39
C ARG A 130 8.77 9.11 -9.23
N VAL A 131 7.92 8.10 -9.43
CA VAL A 131 7.63 7.08 -8.39
C VAL A 131 8.89 6.32 -8.05
N ILE A 132 9.62 5.83 -9.04
CA ILE A 132 10.88 5.10 -8.85
C ILE A 132 11.88 6.00 -8.12
N ALA A 133 12.17 7.20 -8.60
CA ALA A 133 13.13 8.11 -7.98
C ALA A 133 12.78 8.46 -6.53
N LYS A 134 11.48 8.67 -6.22
CA LYS A 134 11.02 8.93 -4.84
C LYS A 134 11.18 7.71 -3.96
N THR A 135 10.93 6.52 -4.50
CA THR A 135 10.99 5.26 -3.76
C THR A 135 12.42 4.85 -3.45
N LEU A 136 13.39 5.19 -4.32
CA LEU A 136 14.82 4.97 -4.10
C LEU A 136 15.37 5.74 -2.88
N GLN A 137 14.71 6.81 -2.48
CA GLN A 137 15.08 7.57 -1.28
C GLN A 137 14.63 6.88 0.01
N SER A 138 13.82 5.84 -0.08
CA SER A 138 13.40 5.04 1.07
C SER A 138 14.30 3.80 1.19
N GLU A 139 14.84 3.56 2.36
CA GLU A 139 15.68 2.37 2.64
C GLU A 139 14.87 1.07 2.78
N GLU A 140 13.56 1.12 2.57
CA GLU A 140 12.64 -0.01 2.81
C GLU A 140 12.61 -1.02 1.67
N ILE A 141 13.11 -0.66 0.48
CA ILE A 141 13.15 -1.55 -0.67
C ILE A 141 14.53 -2.18 -0.79
N HIS A 142 14.63 -3.42 -0.31
CA HIS A 142 15.89 -4.16 -0.34
C HIS A 142 16.19 -4.80 -1.70
N ASN A 143 15.15 -5.25 -2.43
CA ASN A 143 15.28 -5.82 -3.77
C ASN A 143 14.61 -4.91 -4.80
N GLN A 144 15.41 -4.01 -5.38
CA GLN A 144 14.89 -3.01 -6.32
C GLN A 144 14.54 -3.60 -7.68
N VAL A 145 15.23 -4.66 -8.12
CA VAL A 145 14.93 -5.40 -9.35
C VAL A 145 13.52 -5.99 -9.26
N LEU A 146 13.24 -6.75 -8.21
CA LEU A 146 11.92 -7.34 -7.98
C LEU A 146 10.83 -6.26 -7.80
N ALA A 147 11.16 -5.16 -7.12
CA ALA A 147 10.21 -4.07 -6.89
C ALA A 147 9.79 -3.40 -8.20
N VAL A 148 10.73 -3.14 -9.10
CA VAL A 148 10.44 -2.55 -10.42
C VAL A 148 9.63 -3.51 -11.29
N ASP A 149 9.99 -4.78 -11.33
CA ASP A 149 9.26 -5.79 -12.10
C ASP A 149 7.81 -5.94 -11.59
N SER A 150 7.65 -6.05 -10.27
CA SER A 150 6.32 -6.10 -9.63
C SER A 150 5.51 -4.83 -9.89
N TYR A 151 6.14 -3.66 -9.86
CA TYR A 151 5.49 -2.39 -10.15
C TYR A 151 4.97 -2.33 -11.60
N ALA A 152 5.78 -2.76 -12.56
CA ALA A 152 5.37 -2.86 -13.95
C ALA A 152 4.15 -3.76 -14.12
N GLN A 153 4.20 -4.96 -13.55
CA GLN A 153 3.12 -5.94 -13.61
C GLN A 153 1.82 -5.46 -12.97
N GLN A 154 1.89 -4.77 -11.84
CA GLN A 154 0.71 -4.26 -11.13
C GLN A 154 0.10 -3.04 -11.80
N ARG A 155 0.92 -2.20 -12.41
CA ARG A 155 0.48 -0.96 -13.06
C ARG A 155 0.12 -1.13 -14.54
N GLY A 156 0.52 -2.25 -15.16
CA GLY A 156 0.15 -2.61 -16.52
C GLY A 156 0.96 -1.88 -17.59
N PHE A 157 2.21 -1.56 -17.34
CA PHE A 157 3.15 -1.14 -18.36
C PHE A 157 4.15 -2.26 -18.68
N HIS A 158 4.80 -2.18 -19.81
CA HIS A 158 5.72 -3.21 -20.25
C HIS A 158 7.12 -2.98 -19.65
N ILE A 159 7.78 -4.08 -19.25
CA ILE A 159 9.19 -4.09 -18.86
C ILE A 159 9.93 -5.13 -19.70
N ALA A 160 11.05 -4.73 -20.27
CA ALA A 160 11.99 -5.63 -20.95
C ALA A 160 13.37 -5.50 -20.29
N TRP A 161 13.94 -6.64 -19.94
CA TRP A 161 15.30 -6.71 -19.42
C TRP A 161 16.27 -6.95 -20.58
N ASP A 162 17.08 -5.96 -20.90
CA ASP A 162 18.14 -6.10 -21.93
C ASP A 162 19.29 -6.94 -21.41
N THR A 163 19.62 -6.77 -20.12
CA THR A 163 20.63 -7.50 -19.36
C THR A 163 20.20 -7.61 -17.91
N GLU A 164 20.97 -8.29 -17.06
CA GLU A 164 20.73 -8.28 -15.60
C GLU A 164 20.87 -6.88 -14.97
N ALA A 165 21.53 -5.95 -15.66
CA ALA A 165 21.85 -4.61 -15.19
C ALA A 165 21.03 -3.50 -15.89
N THR A 166 20.18 -3.83 -16.85
CA THR A 166 19.43 -2.81 -17.62
C THR A 166 18.03 -3.28 -17.97
N ALA A 167 17.04 -2.42 -17.76
CA ALA A 167 15.66 -2.65 -18.16
C ALA A 167 15.08 -1.43 -18.84
N VAL A 168 14.17 -1.64 -19.80
CA VAL A 168 13.37 -0.59 -20.42
C VAL A 168 11.91 -0.77 -20.04
N LEU A 169 11.35 0.28 -19.44
CA LEU A 169 9.95 0.39 -19.10
C LEU A 169 9.24 1.20 -20.18
N THR A 170 8.25 0.61 -20.83
CA THR A 170 7.48 1.27 -21.88
C THR A 170 6.05 1.52 -21.40
N ALA A 171 5.62 2.79 -21.41
CA ALA A 171 4.25 3.23 -21.20
C ALA A 171 3.64 3.74 -22.52
N THR A 172 2.36 4.11 -22.49
CA THR A 172 1.66 4.58 -23.70
C THR A 172 2.18 5.91 -24.26
N ASP A 173 2.85 6.70 -23.45
CA ASP A 173 3.33 8.05 -23.76
C ASP A 173 4.87 8.15 -23.85
N GLY A 174 5.61 7.04 -23.71
CA GLY A 174 7.06 7.03 -23.79
C GLY A 174 7.70 5.88 -23.02
N ALA A 175 9.02 5.91 -22.90
CA ALA A 175 9.76 4.88 -22.22
C ALA A 175 10.90 5.43 -21.36
N LEU A 176 11.33 4.63 -20.39
CA LEU A 176 12.47 4.89 -19.52
C LEU A 176 13.42 3.70 -19.53
N ARG A 177 14.70 3.95 -19.56
CA ARG A 177 15.76 2.97 -19.27
C ARG A 177 16.20 3.11 -17.83
N LEU A 178 16.28 1.97 -17.15
CA LEU A 178 16.85 1.84 -15.82
C LEU A 178 18.20 1.14 -15.90
N TRP A 179 19.14 1.64 -15.14
CA TRP A 179 20.45 1.05 -14.92
C TRP A 179 20.52 0.52 -13.51
N PHE A 180 21.10 -0.66 -13.35
CA PHE A 180 21.29 -1.29 -12.05
C PHE A 180 22.77 -1.54 -11.80
N ASP A 181 23.21 -1.30 -10.57
CA ASP A 181 24.51 -1.65 -10.05
C ASP A 181 24.29 -2.45 -8.75
N ASP A 182 24.80 -3.66 -8.69
CA ASP A 182 24.60 -4.60 -7.58
C ASP A 182 23.11 -4.71 -7.15
N GLY A 183 22.22 -4.85 -8.14
CA GLY A 183 20.77 -4.96 -7.93
C GLY A 183 20.05 -3.68 -7.46
N ARG A 184 20.76 -2.55 -7.42
CA ARG A 184 20.23 -1.22 -7.09
C ARG A 184 20.18 -0.32 -8.31
N ILE A 185 19.13 0.47 -8.44
CA ILE A 185 19.01 1.43 -9.53
C ILE A 185 20.08 2.51 -9.37
N SER A 186 20.93 2.62 -10.37
CA SER A 186 22.03 3.60 -10.44
C SER A 186 21.74 4.74 -11.43
N GLY A 187 20.77 4.58 -12.32
CA GLY A 187 20.40 5.59 -13.30
C GLY A 187 19.00 5.41 -13.86
N ILE A 188 18.40 6.52 -14.28
CA ILE A 188 17.12 6.59 -14.97
C ILE A 188 17.27 7.59 -16.11
N GLU A 189 16.95 7.18 -17.34
CA GLU A 189 16.99 8.05 -18.50
C GLU A 189 15.78 7.82 -19.44
N GLU A 190 15.46 8.78 -20.28
CA GLU A 190 14.47 8.60 -21.35
C GLU A 190 14.98 7.59 -22.38
N ALA A 191 14.08 6.79 -22.92
CA ALA A 191 14.38 5.76 -23.92
C ALA A 191 13.30 5.70 -24.99
N GLU A 192 13.62 5.03 -26.09
CA GLU A 192 12.63 4.71 -27.10
C GLU A 192 11.76 3.53 -26.65
N PRO A 193 10.43 3.58 -26.90
CA PRO A 193 9.54 2.47 -26.64
C PRO A 193 9.98 1.19 -27.35
N GLN A 194 10.03 0.07 -26.63
CA GLN A 194 10.44 -1.22 -27.20
C GLN A 194 9.28 -2.07 -27.70
N VAL A 195 8.04 -1.68 -27.38
CA VAL A 195 6.83 -2.42 -27.76
C VAL A 195 5.75 -1.46 -28.28
N GLY A 196 4.87 -1.99 -29.12
CA GLY A 196 3.74 -1.24 -29.66
C GLY A 196 2.51 -1.25 -28.74
N PRO A 197 1.46 -0.51 -29.14
CA PRO A 197 0.23 -0.35 -28.35
C PRO A 197 -0.45 -1.66 -27.99
N GLU A 198 -0.45 -2.64 -28.89
CA GLU A 198 -1.09 -3.96 -28.65
C GLU A 198 -0.51 -4.70 -27.45
N VAL A 199 0.82 -4.63 -27.27
CA VAL A 199 1.48 -5.26 -26.11
C VAL A 199 1.16 -4.50 -24.82
N LEU A 200 1.07 -3.17 -24.89
CA LEU A 200 0.69 -2.33 -23.75
C LEU A 200 -0.75 -2.60 -23.31
N GLU A 201 -1.68 -2.78 -24.24
CA GLU A 201 -3.05 -3.18 -23.95
C GLU A 201 -3.10 -4.54 -23.24
N GLN A 202 -2.29 -5.51 -23.68
CA GLN A 202 -2.18 -6.82 -23.02
C GLN A 202 -1.62 -6.68 -21.59
N CYS A 203 -0.61 -5.84 -21.37
CA CYS A 203 -0.07 -5.57 -20.04
C CYS A 203 -1.13 -4.93 -19.12
N ALA A 204 -1.88 -3.96 -19.63
CA ALA A 204 -2.98 -3.31 -18.90
C ALA A 204 -4.10 -4.29 -18.55
N ALA A 205 -4.52 -5.14 -19.49
CA ALA A 205 -5.52 -6.17 -19.28
C ALA A 205 -5.06 -7.20 -18.22
N ALA A 206 -3.81 -7.65 -18.30
CA ALA A 206 -3.25 -8.57 -17.32
C ALA A 206 -3.18 -7.95 -15.91
N ALA A 207 -2.85 -6.66 -15.80
CA ALA A 207 -2.87 -5.95 -14.53
C ALA A 207 -4.29 -5.81 -13.97
N ALA A 208 -5.29 -5.54 -14.81
CA ALA A 208 -6.70 -5.50 -14.41
C ALA A 208 -7.17 -6.87 -13.89
N GLN A 209 -6.88 -7.93 -14.63
CA GLN A 209 -7.23 -9.30 -14.22
C GLN A 209 -6.60 -9.70 -12.89
N ARG A 210 -5.32 -9.32 -12.64
CA ARG A 210 -4.67 -9.57 -11.34
C ARG A 210 -5.40 -8.86 -10.21
N ARG A 211 -5.79 -7.59 -10.40
CA ARG A 211 -6.54 -6.84 -9.39
C ARG A 211 -7.90 -7.47 -9.07
N GLU A 212 -8.63 -7.90 -10.09
CA GLU A 212 -9.90 -8.61 -9.92
C GLU A 212 -9.72 -9.94 -9.17
N SER A 213 -8.71 -10.73 -9.55
CA SER A 213 -8.40 -11.99 -8.88
C SER A 213 -8.02 -11.81 -7.41
N LEU A 214 -7.24 -10.77 -7.10
CA LEU A 214 -6.89 -10.43 -5.72
C LEU A 214 -8.11 -9.97 -4.91
N ALA A 215 -8.98 -9.16 -5.49
CA ALA A 215 -10.22 -8.72 -4.85
C ALA A 215 -11.15 -9.90 -4.57
N ALA A 216 -11.33 -10.81 -5.54
CA ALA A 216 -12.12 -12.03 -5.38
C ALA A 216 -11.55 -12.95 -4.28
N ALA A 217 -10.24 -13.15 -4.26
CA ALA A 217 -9.58 -13.97 -3.25
C ALA A 217 -9.77 -13.39 -1.83
N ARG A 218 -9.70 -12.07 -1.68
CA ARG A 218 -9.98 -11.41 -0.40
C ARG A 218 -11.41 -11.60 0.08
N THR A 219 -12.39 -11.35 -0.80
CA THR A 219 -13.80 -11.58 -0.47
C THR A 219 -14.05 -13.02 -0.03
N GLU A 220 -13.40 -13.98 -0.67
CA GLU A 220 -13.52 -15.39 -0.28
C GLU A 220 -12.87 -15.68 1.07
N ILE A 221 -11.70 -15.10 1.37
CA ILE A 221 -11.05 -15.21 2.70
C ILE A 221 -11.95 -14.63 3.78
N GLU A 222 -12.51 -13.43 3.57
CA GLU A 222 -13.44 -12.79 4.50
C GLU A 222 -14.69 -13.65 4.74
N ARG A 223 -15.24 -14.25 3.68
CA ARG A 223 -16.39 -15.16 3.77
C ARG A 223 -16.07 -16.40 4.60
N ILE A 224 -14.90 -17.00 4.40
CA ILE A 224 -14.45 -18.17 5.16
C ILE A 224 -14.28 -17.81 6.63
N ALA A 225 -13.56 -16.72 6.93
CA ALA A 225 -13.34 -16.25 8.29
C ALA A 225 -14.65 -15.96 9.03
N ALA A 226 -15.61 -15.31 8.37
CA ALA A 226 -16.93 -15.08 8.94
C ALA A 226 -17.70 -16.38 9.23
N ALA A 227 -17.61 -17.37 8.35
CA ALA A 227 -18.24 -18.68 8.56
C ALA A 227 -17.61 -19.44 9.73
N GLU A 228 -16.30 -19.41 9.87
CA GLU A 228 -15.58 -20.03 10.98
C GLU A 228 -15.92 -19.38 12.33
N ALA A 229 -15.96 -18.04 12.38
CA ALA A 229 -16.38 -17.30 13.58
C ALA A 229 -17.82 -17.64 14.01
N ALA A 230 -18.74 -17.75 13.05
CA ALA A 230 -20.12 -18.14 13.32
C ALA A 230 -20.22 -19.58 13.86
N ALA A 231 -19.41 -20.49 13.33
CA ALA A 231 -19.38 -21.89 13.80
C ALA A 231 -18.79 -22.05 15.21
N GLN A 232 -17.87 -21.19 15.61
CA GLN A 232 -17.27 -21.18 16.96
C GLN A 232 -18.20 -20.57 18.01
N SER A 233 -19.19 -19.77 17.57
CA SER A 233 -20.15 -19.07 18.46
C SER A 233 -21.46 -19.85 18.67
N ALA A 234 -21.64 -20.98 17.98
CA ALA A 234 -22.81 -21.85 18.05
C ALA A 234 -22.56 -23.09 18.95
#